data_2f6654967d7de0a651e125834bd6246e
#
_entry.id   2f6654967d7de0a651e125834bd6246e
#
_cell.length_a   1.000
_cell.length_b   1.000
_cell.length_c   1.000
_cell.angle_alpha   90.00
_cell.angle_beta   90.00
_cell.angle_gamma   90.00
#
_symmetry.space_group_name_H-M   'P 1'
#
loop_
_entity.id
_entity.type
_entity.pdbx_description
1 polymer ?
#
loop_
_entity_poly.entity_id
_entity_poly.type
_entity_poly.pdbx_seq_one_letter_code
_entity_poly.pdbx_strand_id
1 'polypeptide(L)'
;MENVNRIVAEGIAAVEAAQDFNALEQIKARYLGKTGELTGLLKTLGQMSPEERKTIGAHINECKNQFQTAFNNKRDALNEAKLKAQLAAEALDITLPGRAQENGGLHPVTLTFQRVVELFHGMGFEVADGPEIEDDFHNFQALNIPANHPARAMQDTFYVENGDVLRTHTSPIQIRYMLDKKEPPIRIIAPGRVYRVDSDATHSPMFHQAEGLWVEEGVTFADLKAVFTDFIRRFFERDDLQVRFRPSFFPFTEPSAEIDIMGENGKWLEVGGCGMVHPNVLKNVNIDPEKYTGFAFGIGLDRFAMLRYNVNDLRLFFDNDLNFLKQFG
;
A
#
# COMPACT_ATOMS: atom_id res chain seq x y z
N MET A 1 15.34 -34.24 -54.26
CA MET A 1 16.13 -34.35 -53.04
C MET A 1 17.06 -33.17 -52.83
N GLU A 2 17.78 -32.73 -53.81
CA GLU A 2 18.73 -31.57 -53.74
C GLU A 2 18.06 -30.27 -53.26
N ASN A 3 16.86 -29.97 -53.73
CA ASN A 3 16.11 -28.76 -53.34
C ASN A 3 15.65 -28.81 -51.86
N VAL A 4 15.29 -29.99 -51.33
CA VAL A 4 14.91 -30.16 -49.92
C VAL A 4 16.10 -29.89 -48.99
N ASN A 5 17.26 -30.49 -49.35
CA ASN A 5 18.50 -30.30 -48.59
C ASN A 5 18.96 -28.85 -48.55
N ARG A 6 18.82 -28.13 -49.66
CA ARG A 6 19.14 -26.71 -49.74
C ARG A 6 18.25 -25.87 -48.81
N ILE A 7 16.91 -26.08 -48.85
CA ILE A 7 15.95 -25.35 -48.04
C ILE A 7 16.21 -25.60 -46.55
N VAL A 8 16.54 -26.84 -46.18
CA VAL A 8 16.85 -27.18 -44.77
C VAL A 8 18.15 -26.54 -44.32
N ALA A 9 19.21 -26.59 -45.19
CA ALA A 9 20.48 -25.96 -44.86
C ALA A 9 20.36 -24.44 -44.70
N GLU A 10 19.61 -23.76 -45.60
CA GLU A 10 19.29 -22.33 -45.48
C GLU A 10 18.49 -22.04 -44.22
N GLY A 11 17.51 -22.90 -43.90
CA GLY A 11 16.71 -22.78 -42.69
C GLY A 11 17.50 -22.94 -41.38
N ILE A 12 18.41 -23.94 -41.35
CA ILE A 12 19.30 -24.14 -40.19
C ILE A 12 20.27 -22.97 -40.05
N ALA A 13 20.88 -22.50 -41.13
CA ALA A 13 21.75 -21.33 -41.09
C ALA A 13 21.01 -20.07 -40.60
N ALA A 14 19.74 -19.88 -41.00
CA ALA A 14 18.92 -18.79 -40.52
C ALA A 14 18.62 -18.93 -38.98
N VAL A 15 18.32 -20.14 -38.52
CA VAL A 15 18.12 -20.44 -37.09
C VAL A 15 19.37 -20.12 -36.27
N GLU A 16 20.55 -20.52 -36.77
CA GLU A 16 21.83 -20.25 -36.10
C GLU A 16 22.14 -18.76 -36.04
N ALA A 17 21.80 -18.01 -37.08
CA ALA A 17 21.97 -16.55 -37.13
C ALA A 17 20.97 -15.75 -36.28
N ALA A 18 19.87 -16.36 -35.81
CA ALA A 18 18.86 -15.67 -35.02
C ALA A 18 19.44 -15.15 -33.71
N GLN A 19 19.17 -13.87 -33.40
CA GLN A 19 19.70 -13.22 -32.21
C GLN A 19 18.67 -13.09 -31.07
N ASP A 20 17.39 -13.23 -31.37
CA ASP A 20 16.30 -13.12 -30.42
C ASP A 20 15.16 -14.12 -30.73
N PHE A 21 14.24 -14.24 -29.76
CA PHE A 21 13.11 -15.15 -29.87
C PHE A 21 12.12 -14.78 -30.98
N ASN A 22 11.95 -13.48 -31.30
CA ASN A 22 11.03 -13.04 -32.33
C ASN A 22 11.55 -13.46 -33.72
N ALA A 23 12.85 -13.24 -33.98
CA ALA A 23 13.51 -13.68 -35.20
C ALA A 23 13.42 -15.22 -35.33
N LEU A 24 13.67 -15.94 -34.23
CA LEU A 24 13.61 -17.40 -34.20
C LEU A 24 12.20 -17.94 -34.52
N GLU A 25 11.16 -17.36 -33.96
CA GLU A 25 9.76 -17.76 -34.23
C GLU A 25 9.31 -17.37 -35.66
N GLN A 26 9.79 -16.25 -36.20
CA GLN A 26 9.55 -15.89 -37.61
C GLN A 26 10.19 -16.92 -38.58
N ILE A 27 11.40 -17.37 -38.28
CA ILE A 27 12.07 -18.40 -39.06
C ILE A 27 11.28 -19.71 -39.00
N LYS A 28 10.84 -20.13 -37.83
CA LYS A 28 9.97 -21.30 -37.67
C LYS A 28 8.68 -21.18 -38.48
N ALA A 29 8.02 -20.04 -38.45
CA ALA A 29 6.80 -19.79 -39.20
C ALA A 29 7.07 -19.86 -40.74
N ARG A 30 8.21 -19.35 -41.20
CA ARG A 30 8.61 -19.39 -42.62
C ARG A 30 8.86 -20.81 -43.12
N TYR A 31 9.51 -21.65 -42.34
CA TYR A 31 9.88 -23.02 -42.79
C TYR A 31 8.86 -24.09 -42.41
N LEU A 32 8.30 -24.04 -41.20
CA LEU A 32 7.37 -25.05 -40.64
C LEU A 32 5.92 -24.57 -40.45
N GLY A 33 5.60 -23.32 -40.76
CA GLY A 33 4.23 -22.79 -40.68
C GLY A 33 3.26 -23.50 -41.63
N LYS A 34 1.95 -23.19 -41.53
CA LYS A 34 0.90 -23.79 -42.40
C LYS A 34 1.16 -23.61 -43.89
N THR A 35 1.83 -22.53 -44.30
CA THR A 35 2.27 -22.18 -45.64
C THR A 35 3.81 -22.22 -45.77
N GLY A 36 4.49 -22.81 -44.81
CA GLY A 36 5.94 -22.82 -44.76
C GLY A 36 6.57 -23.68 -45.86
N GLU A 37 7.83 -23.36 -46.19
CA GLU A 37 8.56 -23.96 -47.31
C GLU A 37 8.67 -25.49 -47.19
N LEU A 38 8.99 -26.03 -46.02
CA LEU A 38 9.05 -27.48 -45.77
C LEU A 38 7.66 -28.13 -45.71
N THR A 39 6.67 -27.41 -45.19
CA THR A 39 5.28 -27.89 -45.12
C THR A 39 4.67 -27.93 -46.54
N GLY A 40 5.02 -26.97 -47.38
CA GLY A 40 4.62 -26.93 -48.80
C GLY A 40 5.10 -28.12 -49.58
N LEU A 41 6.36 -28.54 -49.35
CA LEU A 41 6.96 -29.73 -50.01
C LEU A 41 6.20 -31.03 -49.67
N LEU A 42 5.67 -31.15 -48.45
CA LEU A 42 4.84 -32.30 -48.07
C LEU A 42 3.51 -32.35 -48.86
N LYS A 43 2.96 -31.19 -49.25
CA LYS A 43 1.71 -31.14 -50.04
C LYS A 43 1.93 -31.60 -51.49
N THR A 44 3.13 -31.41 -52.07
CA THR A 44 3.45 -31.87 -53.43
C THR A 44 3.61 -33.38 -53.53
N LEU A 45 3.83 -34.10 -52.44
CA LEU A 45 3.90 -35.56 -52.39
C LEU A 45 2.62 -36.25 -52.89
N GLY A 46 1.47 -35.54 -52.83
CA GLY A 46 0.16 -36.05 -53.28
C GLY A 46 0.11 -36.38 -54.80
N GLN A 47 1.02 -35.82 -55.59
CA GLN A 47 1.08 -35.97 -57.08
C GLN A 47 2.10 -37.00 -57.55
N MET A 48 2.81 -37.69 -56.60
CA MET A 48 3.91 -38.62 -56.92
C MET A 48 3.46 -40.09 -56.82
N SER A 49 4.22 -40.99 -57.41
CA SER A 49 3.99 -42.44 -57.31
C SER A 49 4.10 -42.97 -55.89
N PRO A 50 3.47 -44.10 -55.53
CA PRO A 50 3.50 -44.62 -54.15
C PRO A 50 4.90 -44.90 -53.60
N GLU A 51 5.84 -45.36 -54.41
CA GLU A 51 7.22 -45.67 -54.00
C GLU A 51 8.06 -44.39 -53.81
N GLU A 52 7.96 -43.45 -54.75
CA GLU A 52 8.62 -42.14 -54.66
C GLU A 52 8.09 -41.36 -53.45
N ARG A 53 6.78 -41.41 -53.16
CA ARG A 53 6.14 -40.76 -52.01
C ARG A 53 6.73 -41.27 -50.70
N LYS A 54 6.95 -42.58 -50.60
CA LYS A 54 7.53 -43.21 -49.37
C LYS A 54 8.97 -42.73 -49.14
N THR A 55 9.79 -42.74 -50.16
CA THR A 55 11.22 -42.38 -50.08
C THR A 55 11.42 -40.89 -49.84
N ILE A 56 10.72 -40.04 -50.61
CA ILE A 56 10.83 -38.58 -50.52
C ILE A 56 10.16 -38.09 -49.25
N GLY A 57 9.02 -38.69 -48.83
CA GLY A 57 8.35 -38.37 -47.60
C GLY A 57 9.18 -38.66 -46.35
N ALA A 58 9.88 -39.81 -46.32
CA ALA A 58 10.83 -40.14 -45.27
C ALA A 58 11.97 -39.12 -45.18
N HIS A 59 12.54 -38.73 -46.30
CA HIS A 59 13.61 -37.74 -46.36
C HIS A 59 13.15 -36.34 -45.91
N ILE A 60 11.97 -35.89 -46.34
CA ILE A 60 11.41 -34.60 -45.88
C ILE A 60 11.18 -34.61 -44.37
N ASN A 61 10.69 -35.74 -43.80
CA ASN A 61 10.51 -35.86 -42.36
C ASN A 61 11.83 -35.85 -41.58
N GLU A 62 12.87 -36.49 -42.10
CA GLU A 62 14.21 -36.44 -41.55
C GLU A 62 14.74 -34.99 -41.53
N CYS A 63 14.65 -34.30 -42.66
CA CYS A 63 15.02 -32.90 -42.82
C CYS A 63 14.24 -31.98 -41.85
N LYS A 64 12.94 -32.22 -41.70
CA LYS A 64 12.12 -31.49 -40.73
C LYS A 64 12.59 -31.74 -39.30
N ASN A 65 12.97 -32.96 -38.95
CA ASN A 65 13.50 -33.28 -37.63
C ASN A 65 14.84 -32.60 -37.38
N GLN A 66 15.73 -32.55 -38.38
CA GLN A 66 17.00 -31.83 -38.30
C GLN A 66 16.79 -30.34 -38.05
N PHE A 67 15.87 -29.70 -38.80
CA PHE A 67 15.50 -28.30 -38.59
C PHE A 67 14.90 -28.08 -37.17
N GLN A 68 13.98 -28.96 -36.73
CA GLN A 68 13.35 -28.86 -35.40
C GLN A 68 14.38 -29.01 -34.28
N THR A 69 15.37 -29.90 -34.45
CA THR A 69 16.47 -30.06 -33.51
C THR A 69 17.32 -28.80 -33.42
N ALA A 70 17.74 -28.24 -34.56
CA ALA A 70 18.50 -27.00 -34.62
C ALA A 70 17.70 -25.83 -33.96
N PHE A 71 16.40 -25.72 -34.29
CA PHE A 71 15.52 -24.74 -33.67
C PHE A 71 15.44 -24.86 -32.14
N ASN A 72 15.23 -26.08 -31.61
CA ASN A 72 15.15 -26.31 -30.17
C ASN A 72 16.47 -25.98 -29.49
N ASN A 73 17.60 -26.41 -30.04
CA ASN A 73 18.93 -26.10 -29.50
C ASN A 73 19.16 -24.59 -29.40
N LYS A 74 18.81 -23.84 -30.48
CA LYS A 74 18.96 -22.40 -30.50
C LYS A 74 18.04 -21.71 -29.50
N ARG A 75 16.79 -22.15 -29.42
CA ARG A 75 15.82 -21.65 -28.42
C ARG A 75 16.33 -21.84 -26.99
N ASP A 76 16.86 -23.05 -26.71
CA ASP A 76 17.35 -23.38 -25.38
C ASP A 76 18.63 -22.60 -25.06
N ALA A 77 19.52 -22.37 -26.04
CA ALA A 77 20.67 -21.49 -25.87
C ALA A 77 20.28 -20.02 -25.62
N LEU A 78 19.25 -19.49 -26.30
CA LEU A 78 18.73 -18.15 -26.05
C LEU A 78 18.09 -18.03 -24.66
N ASN A 79 17.36 -19.06 -24.21
CA ASN A 79 16.79 -19.12 -22.86
C ASN A 79 17.90 -19.14 -21.80
N GLU A 80 18.92 -19.97 -22.00
CA GLU A 80 20.06 -20.03 -21.09
C GLU A 80 20.83 -18.71 -21.02
N ALA A 81 21.06 -18.07 -22.16
CA ALA A 81 21.71 -16.76 -22.21
C ALA A 81 20.88 -15.69 -21.50
N LYS A 82 19.55 -15.68 -21.70
CA LYS A 82 18.64 -14.78 -21.01
C LYS A 82 18.64 -15.01 -19.49
N LEU A 83 18.55 -16.28 -19.07
CA LEU A 83 18.58 -16.65 -17.66
C LEU A 83 19.93 -16.25 -17.01
N LYS A 84 21.04 -16.51 -17.71
CA LYS A 84 22.38 -16.15 -17.24
C LYS A 84 22.52 -14.63 -17.09
N ALA A 85 22.01 -13.86 -18.04
CA ALA A 85 22.02 -12.39 -17.97
C ALA A 85 21.17 -11.88 -16.80
N GLN A 86 19.99 -12.48 -16.58
CA GLN A 86 19.13 -12.15 -15.45
C GLN A 86 19.80 -12.48 -14.12
N LEU A 87 20.33 -13.68 -13.97
CA LEU A 87 21.04 -14.09 -12.76
C LEU A 87 22.27 -13.21 -12.48
N ALA A 88 22.98 -12.78 -13.54
CA ALA A 88 24.11 -11.87 -13.38
C ALA A 88 23.66 -10.47 -12.94
N ALA A 89 22.51 -9.99 -13.41
CA ALA A 89 21.94 -8.71 -13.01
C ALA A 89 21.37 -8.73 -11.57
N GLU A 90 20.86 -9.89 -11.14
CA GLU A 90 20.33 -10.11 -9.80
C GLU A 90 21.40 -10.59 -8.79
N ALA A 91 22.65 -10.80 -9.25
CA ALA A 91 23.72 -11.30 -8.40
C ALA A 91 24.06 -10.30 -7.28
N LEU A 92 23.92 -10.74 -6.06
CA LEU A 92 24.35 -10.02 -4.88
C LEU A 92 25.77 -10.45 -4.49
N ASP A 93 26.58 -9.51 -4.09
CA ASP A 93 27.91 -9.82 -3.55
C ASP A 93 27.78 -10.47 -2.16
N ILE A 94 27.97 -11.77 -2.11
CA ILE A 94 27.91 -12.57 -0.88
C ILE A 94 29.27 -12.60 -0.13
N THR A 95 30.29 -11.91 -0.62
CA THR A 95 31.61 -11.82 0.04
C THR A 95 31.68 -10.73 1.08
N LEU A 96 30.62 -9.94 1.24
CA LEU A 96 30.50 -8.96 2.30
C LEU A 96 30.68 -9.63 3.67
N PRO A 97 31.24 -8.89 4.68
CA PRO A 97 31.52 -9.46 5.98
C PRO A 97 30.28 -10.18 6.52
N GLY A 98 30.52 -11.39 7.03
CA GLY A 98 29.47 -12.23 7.56
C GLY A 98 28.70 -11.53 8.67
N ARG A 99 27.58 -12.11 9.01
CA ARG A 99 26.54 -11.60 9.91
C ARG A 99 27.13 -10.88 11.11
N ALA A 100 26.97 -9.56 11.11
CA ALA A 100 26.98 -8.82 12.36
C ALA A 100 25.87 -9.37 13.28
N GLN A 101 25.97 -9.19 14.58
CA GLN A 101 24.84 -9.41 15.47
C GLN A 101 23.64 -8.65 14.91
N GLU A 102 22.53 -9.36 14.66
CA GLU A 102 21.30 -8.72 14.25
C GLU A 102 20.87 -7.78 15.38
N ASN A 103 21.02 -6.49 15.18
CA ASN A 103 20.42 -5.52 16.07
C ASN A 103 18.91 -5.54 15.80
N GLY A 104 18.11 -5.67 16.87
CA GLY A 104 16.66 -5.53 16.74
C GLY A 104 16.29 -4.11 16.31
N GLY A 105 15.23 -3.98 15.52
CA GLY A 105 14.65 -2.70 15.12
C GLY A 105 13.37 -2.39 15.89
N LEU A 106 12.88 -1.16 15.74
CA LEU A 106 11.55 -0.79 16.24
C LEU A 106 10.48 -1.27 15.27
N HIS A 107 9.33 -1.66 15.84
CA HIS A 107 8.16 -2.04 15.04
C HIS A 107 7.72 -0.87 14.12
N PRO A 108 7.31 -1.12 12.86
CA PRO A 108 6.98 -0.05 11.91
C PRO A 108 5.86 0.89 12.38
N VAL A 109 4.89 0.39 13.15
CA VAL A 109 3.87 1.25 13.80
C VAL A 109 4.51 2.14 14.87
N THR A 110 5.48 1.64 15.62
CA THR A 110 6.22 2.45 16.61
C THR A 110 7.04 3.56 15.92
N LEU A 111 7.71 3.24 14.82
CA LEU A 111 8.43 4.24 14.01
C LEU A 111 7.49 5.31 13.46
N THR A 112 6.29 4.91 13.00
CA THR A 112 5.25 5.82 12.54
C THR A 112 4.74 6.71 13.67
N PHE A 113 4.49 6.14 14.84
CA PHE A 113 4.08 6.87 16.03
C PHE A 113 5.11 7.94 16.41
N GLN A 114 6.38 7.56 16.53
CA GLN A 114 7.47 8.49 16.87
C GLN A 114 7.56 9.63 15.86
N ARG A 115 7.52 9.30 14.56
CA ARG A 115 7.56 10.31 13.50
C ARG A 115 6.40 11.29 13.55
N VAL A 116 5.18 10.83 13.82
CA VAL A 116 4.02 11.72 13.98
C VAL A 116 4.22 12.64 15.17
N VAL A 117 4.62 12.11 16.31
CA VAL A 117 4.90 12.89 17.53
C VAL A 117 5.98 13.94 17.29
N GLU A 118 7.10 13.57 16.67
CA GLU A 118 8.20 14.48 16.36
C GLU A 118 7.77 15.63 15.44
N LEU A 119 7.00 15.32 14.39
CA LEU A 119 6.52 16.34 13.45
C LEU A 119 5.57 17.32 14.14
N PHE A 120 4.60 16.85 14.92
CA PHE A 120 3.67 17.74 15.63
C PHE A 120 4.34 18.50 16.76
N HIS A 121 5.28 17.88 17.49
CA HIS A 121 6.08 18.60 18.47
C HIS A 121 6.88 19.74 17.82
N GLY A 122 7.47 19.50 16.66
CA GLY A 122 8.15 20.54 15.87
C GLY A 122 7.24 21.66 15.36
N MET A 123 5.92 21.43 15.31
CA MET A 123 4.89 22.44 15.00
C MET A 123 4.29 23.10 16.26
N GLY A 124 4.83 22.81 17.45
CA GLY A 124 4.41 23.40 18.71
C GLY A 124 3.20 22.73 19.38
N PHE A 125 2.91 21.46 19.02
CA PHE A 125 1.92 20.66 19.73
C PHE A 125 2.56 19.93 20.92
N GLU A 126 1.89 19.94 22.07
CA GLU A 126 2.25 19.13 23.23
C GLU A 126 1.71 17.70 23.04
N VAL A 127 2.42 16.70 23.56
CA VAL A 127 1.92 15.32 23.55
C VAL A 127 1.06 15.10 24.78
N ALA A 128 -0.19 14.70 24.55
CA ALA A 128 -1.13 14.37 25.64
C ALA A 128 -1.39 12.86 25.67
N ASP A 129 -1.57 12.32 26.85
CA ASP A 129 -1.89 10.92 27.12
C ASP A 129 -3.14 10.79 28.02
N GLY A 130 -3.73 9.61 28.04
CA GLY A 130 -4.89 9.31 28.87
C GLY A 130 -5.24 7.83 28.92
N PRO A 131 -6.21 7.44 29.78
CA PRO A 131 -6.57 6.05 29.99
C PRO A 131 -7.17 5.39 28.74
N GLU A 132 -6.97 4.09 28.61
CA GLU A 132 -7.58 3.27 27.54
C GLU A 132 -9.02 2.83 27.91
N ILE A 133 -9.32 2.74 29.21
CA ILE A 133 -10.68 2.49 29.72
C ILE A 133 -11.27 3.84 30.07
N GLU A 134 -12.43 4.15 29.48
CA GLU A 134 -13.07 5.45 29.58
C GLU A 134 -14.53 5.32 30.03
N ASP A 135 -14.98 6.33 30.73
CA ASP A 135 -16.40 6.48 31.04
C ASP A 135 -17.20 7.01 29.83
N ASP A 136 -18.50 6.91 29.94
CA ASP A 136 -19.44 7.36 28.92
C ASP A 136 -19.37 8.87 28.64
N PHE A 137 -19.08 9.67 29.66
CA PHE A 137 -18.99 11.12 29.50
C PHE A 137 -17.83 11.51 28.58
N HIS A 138 -16.61 11.02 28.85
CA HIS A 138 -15.42 11.39 28.09
C HIS A 138 -15.42 10.79 26.69
N ASN A 139 -15.91 9.52 26.55
CA ASN A 139 -15.86 8.86 25.24
C ASN A 139 -17.00 9.28 24.29
N PHE A 140 -18.13 9.79 24.84
CA PHE A 140 -19.30 10.10 24.02
C PHE A 140 -19.96 11.45 24.35
N GLN A 141 -20.46 11.66 25.58
CA GLN A 141 -21.32 12.81 25.86
C GLN A 141 -20.61 14.15 25.66
N ALA A 142 -19.40 14.28 26.21
CA ALA A 142 -18.59 15.50 26.05
C ALA A 142 -18.24 15.81 24.61
N LEU A 143 -18.21 14.78 23.76
CA LEU A 143 -17.96 14.85 22.31
C LEU A 143 -19.24 15.08 21.50
N ASN A 144 -20.31 15.60 22.11
CA ASN A 144 -21.58 15.88 21.45
C ASN A 144 -22.28 14.61 20.89
N ILE A 145 -22.04 13.44 21.50
CA ILE A 145 -22.65 12.16 21.15
C ILE A 145 -23.58 11.73 22.31
N PRO A 146 -24.83 12.23 22.41
CA PRO A 146 -25.76 11.86 23.46
C PRO A 146 -26.22 10.40 23.34
N ALA A 147 -26.81 9.86 24.41
CA ALA A 147 -27.20 8.45 24.53
C ALA A 147 -28.08 7.94 23.36
N ASN A 148 -28.91 8.82 22.80
CA ASN A 148 -29.82 8.53 21.69
C ASN A 148 -29.29 8.89 20.31
N HIS A 149 -28.01 9.27 20.20
CA HIS A 149 -27.42 9.64 18.93
C HIS A 149 -27.19 8.42 18.03
N PRO A 150 -27.60 8.44 16.73
CA PRO A 150 -27.45 7.29 15.84
C PRO A 150 -26.01 6.79 15.71
N ALA A 151 -25.02 7.69 15.67
CA ALA A 151 -23.61 7.32 15.58
C ALA A 151 -23.11 6.49 16.77
N ARG A 152 -23.77 6.60 17.95
CA ARG A 152 -23.45 5.82 19.16
C ARG A 152 -23.88 4.36 19.04
N ALA A 153 -25.02 4.10 18.39
CA ALA A 153 -25.51 2.75 18.13
C ALA A 153 -24.71 2.01 17.04
N MET A 154 -24.01 2.75 16.19
CA MET A 154 -23.21 2.19 15.08
C MET A 154 -21.76 1.89 15.49
N GLN A 155 -21.37 2.18 16.70
CA GLN A 155 -20.01 1.92 17.16
C GLN A 155 -19.97 0.56 17.82
N ASP A 156 -19.23 -0.34 17.23
CA ASP A 156 -18.88 -1.64 17.77
C ASP A 156 -17.91 -1.44 18.94
N THR A 157 -18.46 -1.16 20.12
CA THR A 157 -17.72 -0.75 21.33
C THR A 157 -17.55 -1.93 22.27
N PHE A 158 -16.34 -2.12 22.78
CA PHE A 158 -16.09 -3.06 23.88
C PHE A 158 -16.44 -2.42 25.21
N TYR A 159 -17.39 -3.02 25.93
CA TYR A 159 -17.79 -2.62 27.27
C TYR A 159 -17.09 -3.49 28.31
N VAL A 160 -16.69 -2.89 29.43
CA VAL A 160 -16.18 -3.59 30.60
C VAL A 160 -17.30 -3.77 31.64
N GLU A 161 -17.08 -4.62 32.65
CA GLU A 161 -18.13 -5.06 33.59
C GLU A 161 -18.83 -3.91 34.33
N ASN A 162 -18.15 -2.81 34.62
CA ASN A 162 -18.70 -1.64 35.32
C ASN A 162 -19.46 -0.67 34.39
N GLY A 163 -19.54 -0.97 33.09
CA GLY A 163 -20.22 -0.13 32.11
C GLY A 163 -19.34 0.91 31.43
N ASP A 164 -18.07 1.02 31.80
CA ASP A 164 -17.07 1.78 31.05
C ASP A 164 -16.75 1.08 29.74
N VAL A 165 -15.99 1.75 28.86
CA VAL A 165 -15.66 1.25 27.54
C VAL A 165 -14.15 1.24 27.29
N LEU A 166 -13.69 0.35 26.44
CA LEU A 166 -12.40 0.56 25.77
C LEU A 166 -12.58 1.70 24.77
N ARG A 167 -11.77 2.76 24.88
CA ARG A 167 -11.94 3.97 24.06
C ARG A 167 -11.94 3.65 22.58
N THR A 168 -12.92 4.19 21.85
CA THR A 168 -13.12 3.96 20.42
C THR A 168 -12.32 4.91 19.53
N HIS A 169 -11.76 5.94 20.13
CA HIS A 169 -10.91 6.97 19.53
C HIS A 169 -10.07 7.65 20.64
N THR A 170 -9.11 8.47 20.28
CA THR A 170 -8.28 9.19 21.27
C THR A 170 -8.86 10.54 21.69
N SER A 171 -10.04 10.92 21.18
CA SER A 171 -10.75 12.16 21.54
C SER A 171 -11.02 12.33 23.05
N PRO A 172 -11.24 11.27 23.86
CA PRO A 172 -11.35 11.42 25.32
C PRO A 172 -10.15 12.12 25.94
N ILE A 173 -8.95 11.91 25.40
CA ILE A 173 -7.74 12.60 25.87
C ILE A 173 -7.86 14.10 25.67
N GLN A 174 -8.44 14.55 24.56
CA GLN A 174 -8.68 15.97 24.29
C GLN A 174 -9.65 16.56 25.32
N ILE A 175 -10.73 15.83 25.65
CA ILE A 175 -11.71 16.25 26.67
C ILE A 175 -11.03 16.37 28.04
N ARG A 176 -10.26 15.36 28.45
CA ARG A 176 -9.52 15.37 29.73
C ARG A 176 -8.53 16.51 29.80
N TYR A 177 -7.78 16.74 28.73
CA TYR A 177 -6.79 17.81 28.66
C TYR A 177 -7.45 19.19 28.76
N MET A 178 -8.57 19.43 28.03
CA MET A 178 -9.32 20.68 28.12
C MET A 178 -9.91 20.92 29.52
N LEU A 179 -10.42 19.88 30.16
CA LEU A 179 -10.96 19.96 31.55
C LEU A 179 -9.86 20.28 32.57
N ASP A 180 -8.66 19.76 32.38
CA ASP A 180 -7.52 20.00 33.27
C ASP A 180 -6.91 21.38 33.05
N LYS A 181 -6.62 21.73 31.78
CA LYS A 181 -6.01 23.00 31.37
C LYS A 181 -6.92 24.21 31.59
N LYS A 182 -8.22 24.03 31.38
CA LYS A 182 -9.33 25.01 31.58
C LYS A 182 -9.32 26.20 30.61
N GLU A 183 -8.17 26.76 30.28
CA GLU A 183 -8.05 27.97 29.46
C GLU A 183 -7.14 27.74 28.25
N PRO A 184 -7.58 28.11 27.02
CA PRO A 184 -6.70 28.21 25.86
C PRO A 184 -5.58 29.25 26.07
N PRO A 185 -4.44 29.15 25.33
CA PRO A 185 -4.27 28.29 24.15
C PRO A 185 -4.03 26.82 24.51
N ILE A 186 -4.66 25.94 23.75
CA ILE A 186 -4.49 24.49 23.83
C ILE A 186 -4.06 23.97 22.48
N ARG A 187 -2.94 23.27 22.41
CA ARG A 187 -2.42 22.70 21.17
C ARG A 187 -1.75 21.37 21.49
N ILE A 188 -2.45 20.27 21.22
CA ILE A 188 -2.01 18.92 21.58
C ILE A 188 -2.15 17.93 20.44
N ILE A 189 -1.28 16.90 20.48
CA ILE A 189 -1.42 15.65 19.75
C ILE A 189 -1.61 14.52 20.77
N ALA A 190 -2.63 13.71 20.59
CA ALA A 190 -3.00 12.61 21.47
C ALA A 190 -2.91 11.27 20.70
N PRO A 191 -1.72 10.64 20.62
CA PRO A 191 -1.56 9.34 20.02
C PRO A 191 -1.85 8.24 21.04
N GLY A 192 -2.44 7.12 20.59
CA GLY A 192 -2.71 6.00 21.48
C GLY A 192 -3.41 4.83 20.82
N ARG A 193 -3.58 3.74 21.56
CA ARG A 193 -4.37 2.58 21.15
C ARG A 193 -5.85 2.88 21.30
N VAL A 194 -6.63 2.36 20.37
CA VAL A 194 -8.09 2.46 20.34
C VAL A 194 -8.69 1.12 19.95
N TYR A 195 -9.97 0.92 20.25
CA TYR A 195 -10.60 -0.40 20.18
C TYR A 195 -11.97 -0.31 19.51
N ARG A 196 -12.23 -1.21 18.55
CA ARG A 196 -13.53 -1.38 17.90
C ARG A 196 -13.78 -2.85 17.62
N VAL A 197 -15.03 -3.30 17.72
CA VAL A 197 -15.42 -4.68 17.39
C VAL A 197 -15.48 -4.84 15.87
N ASP A 198 -14.32 -4.81 15.23
CA ASP A 198 -14.17 -4.96 13.77
C ASP A 198 -12.88 -5.70 13.45
N SER A 199 -12.90 -6.60 12.45
CA SER A 199 -11.73 -7.40 12.10
C SER A 199 -11.82 -7.89 10.66
N ASP A 200 -10.97 -7.32 9.79
CA ASP A 200 -10.75 -7.77 8.40
C ASP A 200 -9.32 -7.47 7.94
N ALA A 201 -9.05 -7.52 6.63
CA ALA A 201 -7.72 -7.22 6.07
C ALA A 201 -7.28 -5.75 6.26
N THR A 202 -8.23 -4.85 6.58
CA THR A 202 -8.04 -3.40 6.73
C THR A 202 -8.39 -2.89 8.12
N HIS A 203 -8.99 -3.73 8.95
CA HIS A 203 -9.43 -3.41 10.32
C HIS A 203 -8.92 -4.43 11.33
N SER A 204 -8.48 -3.93 12.48
CA SER A 204 -8.07 -4.72 13.64
C SER A 204 -8.89 -4.30 14.86
N PRO A 205 -9.27 -5.22 15.75
CA PRO A 205 -9.99 -4.88 16.99
C PRO A 205 -9.25 -3.88 17.87
N MET A 206 -7.94 -3.88 17.82
CA MET A 206 -7.06 -2.87 18.41
C MET A 206 -6.22 -2.27 17.26
N PHE A 207 -6.18 -0.94 17.20
CA PHE A 207 -5.34 -0.20 16.27
C PHE A 207 -4.84 1.09 16.92
N HIS A 208 -3.96 1.83 16.23
CA HIS A 208 -3.37 3.04 16.76
C HIS A 208 -3.92 4.25 16.03
N GLN A 209 -4.25 5.28 16.78
CA GLN A 209 -4.77 6.54 16.29
C GLN A 209 -3.96 7.70 16.88
N ALA A 210 -3.85 8.79 16.17
CA ALA A 210 -3.39 10.06 16.73
C ALA A 210 -4.40 11.14 16.37
N GLU A 211 -4.81 11.93 17.35
CA GLU A 211 -5.70 13.06 17.17
C GLU A 211 -5.04 14.35 17.62
N GLY A 212 -5.15 15.37 16.79
CA GLY A 212 -4.68 16.71 17.10
C GLY A 212 -5.84 17.63 17.47
N LEU A 213 -5.59 18.52 18.41
CA LEU A 213 -6.50 19.58 18.82
C LEU A 213 -5.75 20.90 18.94
N TRP A 214 -6.31 21.95 18.37
CA TRP A 214 -5.86 23.33 18.58
C TRP A 214 -7.04 24.20 18.89
N VAL A 215 -7.07 24.79 20.08
CA VAL A 215 -8.11 25.74 20.56
C VAL A 215 -7.46 27.03 21.00
N GLU A 216 -7.82 28.14 20.38
CA GLU A 216 -7.31 29.48 20.65
C GLU A 216 -8.26 30.53 20.09
N GLU A 217 -8.06 31.83 20.38
CA GLU A 217 -8.83 32.90 19.75
C GLU A 217 -8.53 32.99 18.25
N GLY A 218 -9.55 33.00 17.42
CA GLY A 218 -9.44 33.23 15.97
C GLY A 218 -8.90 32.07 15.14
N VAL A 219 -8.79 30.86 15.68
CA VAL A 219 -8.42 29.64 14.91
C VAL A 219 -9.48 29.35 13.85
N THR A 220 -9.03 29.03 12.65
CA THR A 220 -9.89 28.88 11.47
C THR A 220 -9.70 27.51 10.79
N PHE A 221 -10.62 27.17 9.89
CA PHE A 221 -10.47 25.99 9.02
C PHE A 221 -9.28 26.11 8.05
N ALA A 222 -8.84 27.35 7.73
CA ALA A 222 -7.65 27.57 6.93
C ALA A 222 -6.37 27.15 7.67
N ASP A 223 -6.32 27.39 8.99
CA ASP A 223 -5.21 26.94 9.85
C ASP A 223 -5.14 25.42 9.90
N LEU A 224 -6.30 24.74 10.06
CA LEU A 224 -6.39 23.29 9.97
C LEU A 224 -5.82 22.75 8.65
N LYS A 225 -6.24 23.33 7.53
CA LYS A 225 -5.75 22.93 6.21
C LYS A 225 -4.24 23.15 6.06
N ALA A 226 -3.73 24.25 6.54
CA ALA A 226 -2.29 24.55 6.48
C ALA A 226 -1.47 23.56 7.32
N VAL A 227 -1.83 23.38 8.58
CA VAL A 227 -1.15 22.47 9.51
C VAL A 227 -1.17 21.03 8.99
N PHE A 228 -2.34 20.55 8.57
CA PHE A 228 -2.45 19.17 8.14
C PHE A 228 -1.76 18.92 6.79
N THR A 229 -1.83 19.86 5.85
CA THR A 229 -1.12 19.75 4.55
C THR A 229 0.40 19.73 4.76
N ASP A 230 0.94 20.59 5.62
CA ASP A 230 2.36 20.61 5.96
C ASP A 230 2.79 19.29 6.63
N PHE A 231 1.99 18.81 7.60
CA PHE A 231 2.23 17.51 8.23
C PHE A 231 2.29 16.37 7.22
N ILE A 232 1.31 16.25 6.33
CA ILE A 232 1.25 15.15 5.34
C ILE A 232 2.48 15.17 4.44
N ARG A 233 2.87 16.33 3.92
CA ARG A 233 4.03 16.46 3.04
C ARG A 233 5.32 16.06 3.75
N ARG A 234 5.52 16.53 4.97
CA ARG A 234 6.69 16.15 5.78
C ARG A 234 6.68 14.67 6.19
N PHE A 235 5.52 14.12 6.51
CA PHE A 235 5.40 12.72 6.89
C PHE A 235 5.80 11.77 5.75
N PHE A 236 5.29 12.03 4.53
CA PHE A 236 5.59 11.23 3.35
C PHE A 236 6.84 11.70 2.60
N GLU A 237 7.48 12.80 3.01
CA GLU A 237 8.67 13.39 2.36
C GLU A 237 8.41 13.74 0.89
N ARG A 238 7.19 14.27 0.60
CA ARG A 238 6.73 14.58 -0.74
C ARG A 238 6.05 15.95 -0.79
N ASP A 239 6.75 16.95 -1.30
CA ASP A 239 6.23 18.32 -1.45
C ASP A 239 5.13 18.42 -2.51
N ASP A 240 5.14 17.52 -3.49
CA ASP A 240 4.16 17.44 -4.58
C ASP A 240 2.85 16.75 -4.21
N LEU A 241 2.78 16.17 -3.00
CA LEU A 241 1.63 15.38 -2.59
C LEU A 241 0.35 16.22 -2.54
N GLN A 242 -0.65 15.80 -3.31
CA GLN A 242 -1.93 16.47 -3.35
C GLN A 242 -2.80 16.03 -2.18
N VAL A 243 -3.35 17.00 -1.46
CA VAL A 243 -4.26 16.78 -0.33
C VAL A 243 -5.61 17.40 -0.67
N ARG A 244 -6.70 16.68 -0.42
CA ARG A 244 -8.07 17.10 -0.65
C ARG A 244 -8.88 16.99 0.64
N PHE A 245 -9.72 17.99 0.90
CA PHE A 245 -10.69 17.98 1.98
C PHE A 245 -12.09 17.84 1.37
N ARG A 246 -12.80 16.78 1.75
CA ARG A 246 -14.19 16.53 1.32
C ARG A 246 -15.14 16.82 2.47
N PRO A 247 -16.27 17.52 2.26
CA PRO A 247 -17.28 17.67 3.28
C PRO A 247 -17.72 16.32 3.84
N SER A 248 -17.84 16.24 5.17
CA SER A 248 -18.30 15.07 5.90
C SER A 248 -19.09 15.49 7.14
N PHE A 249 -19.46 14.55 7.97
CA PHE A 249 -20.15 14.81 9.22
C PHE A 249 -19.53 14.01 10.36
N PHE A 250 -19.15 14.73 11.43
CA PHE A 250 -18.81 14.16 12.72
C PHE A 250 -19.54 14.92 13.82
N PRO A 251 -20.07 14.24 14.87
CA PRO A 251 -20.86 14.91 15.92
C PRO A 251 -20.10 16.00 16.68
N PHE A 252 -18.79 15.85 16.78
CA PHE A 252 -17.89 16.71 17.57
C PHE A 252 -17.23 17.82 16.76
N THR A 253 -17.51 17.94 15.45
CA THR A 253 -16.98 19.01 14.59
C THR A 253 -18.05 19.60 13.68
N GLU A 254 -17.95 20.92 13.39
CA GLU A 254 -18.81 21.65 12.45
C GLU A 254 -18.09 22.93 11.95
N PRO A 255 -17.74 23.05 10.63
CA PRO A 255 -17.85 22.02 9.59
C PRO A 255 -16.87 20.87 9.79
N SER A 256 -17.27 19.70 9.24
CA SER A 256 -16.45 18.49 9.21
C SER A 256 -15.95 18.18 7.81
N ALA A 257 -14.80 17.54 7.70
CA ALA A 257 -14.25 17.07 6.44
C ALA A 257 -13.48 15.76 6.61
N GLU A 258 -13.50 14.94 5.59
CA GLU A 258 -12.56 13.84 5.41
C GLU A 258 -11.37 14.32 4.59
N ILE A 259 -10.19 13.76 4.88
CA ILE A 259 -8.93 14.13 4.25
C ILE A 259 -8.47 12.99 3.38
N ASP A 260 -8.26 13.29 2.10
CA ASP A 260 -7.73 12.35 1.13
C ASP A 260 -6.36 12.82 0.61
N ILE A 261 -5.48 11.88 0.31
CA ILE A 261 -4.23 12.10 -0.40
C ILE A 261 -4.24 11.39 -1.75
N MET A 262 -3.50 11.93 -2.72
CA MET A 262 -3.34 11.28 -4.02
C MET A 262 -2.32 10.16 -3.93
N GLY A 263 -2.77 8.92 -4.12
CA GLY A 263 -1.90 7.76 -4.21
C GLY A 263 -1.12 7.70 -5.54
N GLU A 264 -0.07 6.91 -5.58
CA GLU A 264 0.78 6.74 -6.78
C GLU A 264 0.04 6.19 -8.00
N ASN A 265 -1.04 5.45 -7.76
CA ASN A 265 -1.93 4.91 -8.79
C ASN A 265 -2.97 5.94 -9.31
N GLY A 266 -2.87 7.21 -8.93
CA GLY A 266 -3.80 8.27 -9.29
C GLY A 266 -5.18 8.20 -8.60
N LYS A 267 -5.32 7.37 -7.57
CA LYS A 267 -6.56 7.25 -6.78
C LYS A 267 -6.45 8.04 -5.48
N TRP A 268 -7.55 8.64 -5.08
CA TRP A 268 -7.66 9.28 -3.78
C TRP A 268 -7.76 8.22 -2.68
N LEU A 269 -6.96 8.39 -1.64
CA LEU A 269 -6.92 7.52 -0.47
C LEU A 269 -7.29 8.36 0.75
N GLU A 270 -8.34 7.97 1.44
CA GLU A 270 -8.73 8.57 2.72
C GLU A 270 -7.68 8.25 3.79
N VAL A 271 -7.27 9.28 4.52
CA VAL A 271 -6.22 9.18 5.55
C VAL A 271 -6.67 9.70 6.91
N GLY A 272 -7.82 10.38 7.01
CA GLY A 272 -8.33 10.85 8.28
C GLY A 272 -9.55 11.74 8.18
N GLY A 273 -10.10 12.08 9.33
CA GLY A 273 -11.19 13.03 9.49
C GLY A 273 -10.73 14.29 10.23
N CYS A 274 -11.38 15.41 9.97
CA CYS A 274 -11.08 16.68 10.64
C CYS A 274 -12.28 17.63 10.66
N GLY A 275 -12.15 18.71 11.38
CA GLY A 275 -13.16 19.79 11.39
C GLY A 275 -12.90 20.84 12.44
N MET A 276 -13.74 21.88 12.43
CA MET A 276 -13.77 22.86 13.51
C MET A 276 -14.48 22.25 14.72
N VAL A 277 -13.94 22.41 15.91
CA VAL A 277 -14.52 21.85 17.14
C VAL A 277 -15.93 22.39 17.32
N HIS A 278 -16.88 21.49 17.52
CA HIS A 278 -18.28 21.87 17.70
C HIS A 278 -18.47 22.71 18.98
N PRO A 279 -19.23 23.81 18.96
CA PRO A 279 -19.44 24.67 20.12
C PRO A 279 -19.90 23.93 21.38
N ASN A 280 -20.71 22.88 21.23
CA ASN A 280 -21.17 22.06 22.37
C ASN A 280 -20.00 21.33 23.05
N VAL A 281 -18.98 20.89 22.30
CA VAL A 281 -17.79 20.25 22.88
C VAL A 281 -17.06 21.23 23.79
N LEU A 282 -16.85 22.48 23.34
CA LEU A 282 -16.22 23.53 24.14
C LEU A 282 -17.06 23.84 25.40
N LYS A 283 -18.40 23.94 25.26
CA LYS A 283 -19.31 24.15 26.38
C LYS A 283 -19.24 23.02 27.42
N ASN A 284 -19.16 21.76 26.94
CA ASN A 284 -19.11 20.60 27.83
C ASN A 284 -17.82 20.53 28.67
N VAL A 285 -16.76 21.24 28.23
CA VAL A 285 -15.49 21.36 28.96
C VAL A 285 -15.29 22.75 29.60
N ASN A 286 -16.34 23.58 29.69
CA ASN A 286 -16.35 24.93 30.28
C ASN A 286 -15.40 25.92 29.55
N ILE A 287 -15.21 25.77 28.24
CA ILE A 287 -14.54 26.76 27.40
C ILE A 287 -15.58 27.58 26.65
N ASP A 288 -15.45 28.92 26.64
CA ASP A 288 -16.40 29.82 26.02
C ASP A 288 -16.27 29.76 24.46
N PRO A 289 -17.27 29.22 23.73
CA PRO A 289 -17.23 29.11 22.28
C PRO A 289 -17.46 30.45 21.54
N GLU A 290 -17.88 31.50 22.21
CA GLU A 290 -18.00 32.83 21.64
C GLU A 290 -16.63 33.55 21.59
N LYS A 291 -15.72 33.14 22.47
CA LYS A 291 -14.37 33.69 22.55
C LYS A 291 -13.34 32.84 21.81
N TYR A 292 -13.46 31.51 21.95
CA TYR A 292 -12.48 30.57 21.43
C TYR A 292 -13.06 29.71 20.32
N THR A 293 -12.26 29.50 19.31
CA THR A 293 -12.51 28.52 18.25
C THR A 293 -11.39 27.48 18.22
N GLY A 294 -11.62 26.37 17.57
CA GLY A 294 -10.57 25.38 17.44
C GLY A 294 -10.84 24.40 16.32
N PHE A 295 -9.83 23.65 15.97
CA PHE A 295 -9.96 22.52 15.06
C PHE A 295 -9.44 21.24 15.71
N ALA A 296 -9.96 20.12 15.21
CA ALA A 296 -9.45 18.80 15.53
C ALA A 296 -9.30 17.95 14.25
N PHE A 297 -8.41 16.98 14.30
CA PHE A 297 -8.24 15.97 13.25
C PHE A 297 -7.86 14.63 13.88
N GLY A 298 -8.17 13.54 13.18
CA GLY A 298 -7.80 12.17 13.58
C GLY A 298 -7.22 11.38 12.42
N ILE A 299 -6.15 10.64 12.68
CA ILE A 299 -5.46 9.78 11.72
C ILE A 299 -5.22 8.39 12.31
N GLY A 300 -5.38 7.33 11.49
CA GLY A 300 -5.01 5.97 11.86
C GLY A 300 -3.52 5.73 11.61
N LEU A 301 -2.73 5.52 12.67
CA LEU A 301 -1.27 5.35 12.57
C LEU A 301 -0.88 4.09 11.81
N ASP A 302 -1.64 3.00 11.97
CA ASP A 302 -1.44 1.75 11.22
C ASP A 302 -1.66 1.98 9.72
N ARG A 303 -2.68 2.76 9.36
CA ARG A 303 -2.94 3.15 7.95
C ARG A 303 -1.79 3.98 7.38
N PHE A 304 -1.25 4.91 8.17
CA PHE A 304 -0.08 5.70 7.79
C PHE A 304 1.17 4.82 7.63
N ALA A 305 1.37 3.84 8.52
CA ALA A 305 2.44 2.85 8.38
C ALA A 305 2.28 2.02 7.10
N MET A 306 1.07 1.51 6.81
CA MET A 306 0.79 0.79 5.57
C MET A 306 1.17 1.59 4.34
N LEU A 307 0.76 2.87 4.28
CA LEU A 307 1.04 3.75 3.15
C LEU A 307 2.53 4.09 3.02
N ARG A 308 3.22 4.37 4.13
CA ARG A 308 4.64 4.72 4.13
C ARG A 308 5.54 3.56 3.73
N TYR A 309 5.21 2.36 4.20
CA TYR A 309 6.01 1.16 3.97
C TYR A 309 5.47 0.26 2.85
N ASN A 310 4.42 0.71 2.14
CA ASN A 310 3.78 -0.04 1.05
C ASN A 310 3.31 -1.45 1.48
N VAL A 311 2.73 -1.56 2.67
CA VAL A 311 2.16 -2.80 3.20
C VAL A 311 0.67 -2.85 2.86
N ASN A 312 0.24 -3.92 2.20
CA ASN A 312 -1.13 -4.04 1.67
C ASN A 312 -2.11 -4.73 2.62
N ASP A 313 -1.62 -5.36 3.68
CA ASP A 313 -2.42 -6.11 4.66
C ASP A 313 -2.04 -5.68 6.07
N LEU A 314 -3.02 -5.11 6.79
CA LEU A 314 -2.84 -4.61 8.16
C LEU A 314 -2.41 -5.71 9.14
N ARG A 315 -2.86 -6.95 8.92
CA ARG A 315 -2.59 -8.10 9.80
C ARG A 315 -1.11 -8.40 9.93
N LEU A 316 -0.31 -8.10 8.91
CA LEU A 316 1.14 -8.30 8.94
C LEU A 316 1.83 -7.53 10.08
N PHE A 317 1.25 -6.40 10.53
CA PHE A 317 1.78 -5.67 11.69
C PHE A 317 1.48 -6.37 13.03
N PHE A 318 0.54 -7.31 13.06
CA PHE A 318 0.09 -7.98 14.28
C PHE A 318 0.41 -9.49 14.32
N ASP A 319 0.78 -10.11 13.19
CA ASP A 319 1.11 -11.53 13.07
C ASP A 319 2.44 -11.92 13.72
N ASN A 320 3.27 -10.93 14.05
CA ASN A 320 4.59 -11.11 14.67
C ASN A 320 5.55 -12.01 13.85
N ASP A 321 5.45 -11.97 12.52
CA ASP A 321 6.38 -12.68 11.64
C ASP A 321 7.75 -11.96 11.65
N LEU A 322 8.78 -12.63 12.14
CA LEU A 322 10.13 -12.07 12.24
C LEU A 322 10.74 -11.74 10.87
N ASN A 323 10.40 -12.48 9.81
CA ASN A 323 10.89 -12.17 8.46
C ASN A 323 10.29 -10.86 7.93
N PHE A 324 9.04 -10.58 8.29
CA PHE A 324 8.41 -9.30 7.99
C PHE A 324 9.05 -8.18 8.82
N LEU A 325 9.15 -8.37 10.14
CA LEU A 325 9.64 -7.33 11.07
C LEU A 325 11.12 -6.95 10.84
N LYS A 326 11.97 -7.90 10.46
CA LYS A 326 13.39 -7.66 10.16
C LYS A 326 13.65 -6.68 9.01
N GLN A 327 12.64 -6.41 8.18
CA GLN A 327 12.74 -5.46 7.07
C GLN A 327 12.76 -4.00 7.53
N PHE A 328 12.42 -3.73 8.79
CA PHE A 328 12.30 -2.39 9.36
C PHE A 328 13.41 -2.05 10.38
N GLY A 329 14.34 -2.98 10.61
CA GLY A 329 15.44 -2.86 11.57
C GLY A 329 16.74 -2.33 10.98
#